data_3d2c1ba5e7cb1612144adca0860519a2
#
_entry.id   3d2c1ba5e7cb1612144adca0860519a2
#
_cell.length_a   1.000
_cell.length_b   1.000
_cell.length_c   1.000
_cell.angle_alpha   90.00
_cell.angle_beta   90.00
_cell.angle_gamma   90.00
#
_symmetry.space_group_name_H-M   'P 1'
#
loop_
_entity.id
_entity.type
_entity.pdbx_description
1 polymer ?
#
loop_
_entity_poly.entity_id
_entity_poly.type
_entity_poly.pdbx_seq_one_letter_code
_entity_poly.pdbx_strand_id
1 'polypeptide(L)'
;MTHSRNYKTLRRFIVPALAGGALAALAFAPTFGAEPVHSNVPPQNIFAPKADAPNANMPKNDVPRPDDVKTGEINEPTPHKEADPSTFTGTSVISENKTLEHQRFDNTTSDQNAFIGKNKATITIDSSVFDKQGNTTNDDNSNFRGQNAVVLGIEGSQTSIKNSNITSNSIGSNAVFATGEGSVINIENTNIHTKGDSSRGLDATYKGTVNGKNLTITTEGAHSATLATDRGEGTINAEAAKLTTSGAGSPVIYSTGNITANSINGVANKSEIGVVEGKNSITLTNSNVTGYHDNGFMLYQSFSGDAESGIARLKAENNTLTTHGTGAFIYVNNTTAEADLTGNTVLMPNTTTLVKAAADSRWGKDGENGGHLTLRASTQELNGNIVADSISTVSLDMTNGSSLVGAVNTDNTAKEITLKLSKDSTWTLTGDSYVKSLTNEDTTGSNIHLNGYKLVVADK
;
A
#
# COMPACT_ATOMS: atom_id res chain seq x y z
N MET A 1 7.05 -1.79 69.33
CA MET A 1 7.55 -0.40 69.34
C MET A 1 7.15 0.18 68.00
N THR A 2 6.03 0.74 67.94
CA THR A 2 5.59 2.13 68.08
C THR A 2 6.01 3.04 66.93
N HIS A 3 4.95 3.48 66.33
CA HIS A 3 4.64 4.82 65.78
C HIS A 3 5.15 5.17 64.37
N SER A 4 4.46 5.92 63.54
CA SER A 4 3.09 6.51 63.55
C SER A 4 2.83 7.12 62.18
N ARG A 5 1.59 7.10 61.82
CA ARG A 5 0.79 7.94 60.88
C ARG A 5 1.38 9.31 60.52
N ASN A 6 1.15 9.73 59.26
CA ASN A 6 0.40 10.99 59.07
C ASN A 6 -0.19 11.14 57.66
N TYR A 7 -1.47 11.42 57.63
CA TYR A 7 -2.30 11.95 56.52
C TYR A 7 -2.09 13.44 56.37
N LYS A 8 -2.27 13.97 55.13
CA LYS A 8 -2.89 15.30 54.83
C LYS A 8 -2.98 15.41 53.30
N THR A 9 -4.07 15.44 52.69
CA THR A 9 -5.26 16.34 52.63
C THR A 9 -5.32 17.03 51.28
N LEU A 10 -6.44 16.78 50.55
CA LEU A 10 -6.92 17.45 49.34
C LEU A 10 -6.92 18.98 49.48
N ARG A 11 -6.64 19.68 48.37
CA ARG A 11 -7.31 20.95 48.07
C ARG A 11 -7.75 21.01 46.59
N ARG A 12 -9.07 21.08 46.46
CA ARG A 12 -9.80 21.58 45.31
C ARG A 12 -9.56 23.08 45.16
N PHE A 13 -9.38 23.58 43.93
CA PHE A 13 -9.71 24.96 43.64
C PHE A 13 -10.71 25.04 42.50
N ILE A 14 -11.73 25.82 42.75
CA ILE A 14 -12.93 26.11 42.00
C ILE A 14 -12.65 27.30 41.08
N VAL A 15 -13.27 27.23 39.88
CA VAL A 15 -13.39 28.26 38.87
C VAL A 15 -14.08 29.53 39.42
N PRO A 16 -13.83 30.71 38.81
CA PRO A 16 -15.03 31.42 38.35
C PRO A 16 -14.95 31.88 36.87
N ALA A 17 -16.10 31.73 36.22
CA ALA A 17 -16.46 32.39 34.96
C ALA A 17 -16.68 33.88 35.20
N LEU A 18 -16.30 34.69 34.25
CA LEU A 18 -16.82 36.04 34.08
C LEU A 18 -17.12 36.31 32.61
N ALA A 19 -18.35 36.76 32.43
CA ALA A 19 -18.97 37.15 31.21
C ALA A 19 -18.65 38.64 30.82
N GLY A 20 -18.79 38.92 29.55
CA GLY A 20 -19.30 40.21 29.11
C GLY A 20 -18.39 41.07 28.26
N GLY A 21 -18.88 41.46 27.09
CA GLY A 21 -18.39 42.63 26.42
C GLY A 21 -18.50 42.60 24.88
N ALA A 22 -19.70 42.82 24.36
CA ALA A 22 -19.91 43.21 22.97
C ALA A 22 -19.46 44.64 22.74
N LEU A 23 -18.78 44.92 21.64
CA LEU A 23 -18.72 46.27 21.04
C LEU A 23 -18.78 46.14 19.51
N ALA A 24 -19.85 46.74 18.99
CA ALA A 24 -20.07 47.00 17.58
C ALA A 24 -19.42 48.33 17.19
N ALA A 25 -18.94 48.43 15.95
CA ALA A 25 -18.87 49.65 15.15
C ALA A 25 -18.20 49.32 13.81
N LEU A 26 -18.64 49.60 12.72
CA LEU A 26 -19.34 50.61 11.94
C LEU A 26 -18.89 50.41 10.49
N ALA A 27 -19.87 50.36 9.62
CA ALA A 27 -19.77 50.31 8.18
C ALA A 27 -19.25 51.63 7.56
N PHE A 28 -18.53 51.49 6.46
CA PHE A 28 -18.55 52.50 5.37
C PHE A 28 -18.52 51.78 4.02
N ALA A 29 -19.61 51.95 3.28
CA ALA A 29 -19.65 51.75 1.85
C ALA A 29 -19.47 53.10 1.15
N PRO A 30 -19.00 53.10 -0.11
CA PRO A 30 -19.72 53.87 -1.09
C PRO A 30 -20.18 53.03 -2.30
N THR A 31 -21.42 53.26 -2.63
CA THR A 31 -22.13 52.90 -3.84
C THR A 31 -21.57 53.62 -5.06
N PHE A 32 -21.37 52.92 -6.19
CA PHE A 32 -21.62 53.44 -7.52
C PHE A 32 -22.21 52.33 -8.39
N GLY A 33 -23.39 52.65 -8.96
CA GLY A 33 -24.14 51.77 -9.83
C GLY A 33 -23.63 51.77 -11.27
N ALA A 34 -23.86 50.67 -11.97
CA ALA A 34 -24.05 50.64 -13.42
C ALA A 34 -24.89 49.42 -13.76
N GLU A 35 -25.84 49.59 -14.64
CA GLU A 35 -26.89 48.65 -15.06
C GLU A 35 -26.36 47.46 -15.90
N PRO A 36 -27.20 46.43 -16.11
CA PRO A 36 -26.73 45.13 -16.64
C PRO A 36 -26.72 45.11 -18.18
N VAL A 37 -25.66 44.63 -18.74
CA VAL A 37 -25.61 44.22 -20.16
C VAL A 37 -25.75 42.68 -20.23
N HIS A 38 -26.87 42.22 -20.77
CA HIS A 38 -27.08 40.82 -21.15
C HIS A 38 -26.12 40.43 -22.28
N SER A 39 -25.24 39.49 -22.04
CA SER A 39 -24.60 38.68 -23.09
C SER A 39 -24.73 37.21 -22.75
N ASN A 40 -25.51 36.53 -23.57
CA ASN A 40 -25.61 35.04 -23.60
C ASN A 40 -24.30 34.45 -24.08
N VAL A 41 -23.47 33.97 -23.14
CA VAL A 41 -22.37 33.03 -23.41
C VAL A 41 -22.47 31.94 -22.34
N PRO A 42 -22.57 30.69 -22.71
CA PRO A 42 -22.58 29.60 -21.73
C PRO A 42 -21.24 29.51 -21.00
N PRO A 43 -21.21 29.15 -19.70
CA PRO A 43 -20.00 29.12 -18.93
C PRO A 43 -19.03 28.09 -19.50
N GLN A 44 -17.88 28.52 -19.98
CA GLN A 44 -16.76 27.66 -20.28
C GLN A 44 -16.17 27.12 -18.97
N ASN A 45 -16.09 25.84 -18.88
CA ASN A 45 -15.50 25.11 -17.78
C ASN A 45 -13.97 25.31 -17.81
N ILE A 46 -13.48 26.27 -17.03
CA ILE A 46 -12.05 26.61 -16.93
C ILE A 46 -11.52 25.93 -15.67
N PHE A 47 -11.23 24.65 -15.73
CA PHE A 47 -10.31 23.91 -14.84
C PHE A 47 -10.32 22.43 -15.21
N ALA A 48 -9.90 22.14 -16.45
CA ALA A 48 -9.29 20.85 -16.72
C ALA A 48 -7.78 21.10 -16.88
N PRO A 49 -6.90 20.49 -16.10
CA PRO A 49 -5.49 20.48 -16.44
C PRO A 49 -5.35 19.79 -17.79
N LYS A 50 -4.69 20.46 -18.74
CA LYS A 50 -4.25 19.84 -19.99
C LYS A 50 -3.44 18.60 -19.61
N ALA A 51 -3.88 17.45 -20.06
CA ALA A 51 -3.03 16.27 -20.10
C ALA A 51 -1.83 16.62 -20.98
N ASP A 52 -0.65 16.67 -20.39
CA ASP A 52 0.59 16.78 -21.14
C ASP A 52 0.71 15.53 -22.03
N ALA A 53 1.07 15.75 -23.28
CA ALA A 53 1.27 14.69 -24.24
C ALA A 53 2.34 13.71 -23.70
N PRO A 54 2.14 12.39 -23.83
CA PRO A 54 3.09 11.43 -23.32
C PRO A 54 4.45 11.66 -23.96
N ASN A 55 5.49 11.72 -23.14
CA ASN A 55 6.87 11.83 -23.56
C ASN A 55 7.22 10.56 -24.36
N ALA A 56 7.60 10.71 -25.63
CA ALA A 56 7.81 9.62 -26.58
C ALA A 56 9.02 8.68 -26.25
N ASN A 57 9.68 8.88 -25.10
CA ASN A 57 10.85 8.12 -24.66
C ASN A 57 10.63 7.38 -23.32
N MET A 58 9.39 7.03 -22.97
CA MET A 58 9.16 6.19 -21.80
C MET A 58 9.44 4.72 -22.15
N PRO A 59 10.20 4.00 -21.32
CA PRO A 59 10.37 2.55 -21.41
C PRO A 59 9.02 1.84 -21.27
N LYS A 60 8.77 0.82 -22.08
CA LYS A 60 7.46 0.16 -22.22
C LYS A 60 7.26 -1.08 -21.32
N ASN A 61 8.09 -1.30 -20.29
CA ASN A 61 8.10 -2.56 -19.55
C ASN A 61 7.69 -2.43 -18.07
N ASP A 62 6.91 -1.42 -17.74
CA ASP A 62 6.34 -1.33 -16.40
C ASP A 62 5.09 -2.21 -16.26
N VAL A 63 4.76 -2.58 -15.01
CA VAL A 63 3.45 -3.18 -14.67
C VAL A 63 2.37 -2.43 -15.46
N PRO A 64 1.60 -3.08 -16.34
CA PRO A 64 0.68 -2.39 -17.22
C PRO A 64 -0.24 -1.48 -16.42
N ARG A 65 -0.28 -0.20 -16.78
CA ARG A 65 -1.22 0.75 -16.20
C ARG A 65 -2.64 0.26 -16.47
N PRO A 66 -3.60 0.58 -15.63
CA PRO A 66 -5.01 0.28 -15.89
C PRO A 66 -5.48 0.68 -17.30
N ASP A 67 -4.87 1.70 -17.91
CA ASP A 67 -5.25 2.27 -19.20
C ASP A 67 -4.45 1.71 -20.40
N ASP A 68 -3.40 0.92 -20.18
CA ASP A 68 -2.47 0.49 -21.25
C ASP A 68 -2.85 -0.87 -21.89
N VAL A 69 -3.88 -1.56 -21.42
CA VAL A 69 -4.24 -2.90 -21.91
C VAL A 69 -5.14 -2.83 -23.13
N LYS A 70 -4.60 -3.13 -24.29
CA LYS A 70 -5.41 -3.50 -25.46
C LYS A 70 -5.95 -4.91 -25.27
N THR A 71 -7.26 -5.03 -25.25
CA THR A 71 -7.96 -6.31 -25.25
C THR A 71 -7.52 -7.17 -26.43
N GLY A 72 -7.06 -8.39 -26.19
CA GLY A 72 -7.15 -9.45 -27.17
C GLY A 72 -5.95 -10.34 -27.49
N GLU A 73 -4.77 -10.15 -26.91
CA GLU A 73 -3.68 -11.11 -27.12
C GLU A 73 -3.09 -11.54 -25.76
N ILE A 74 -3.29 -12.83 -25.44
CA ILE A 74 -2.55 -13.50 -24.37
C ILE A 74 -1.14 -13.71 -24.92
N ASN A 75 -0.26 -12.74 -24.74
CA ASN A 75 1.15 -12.93 -25.00
C ASN A 75 1.74 -13.68 -23.79
N GLU A 76 2.35 -14.84 -24.06
CA GLU A 76 3.20 -15.47 -23.05
C GLU A 76 4.25 -14.45 -22.56
N PRO A 77 4.61 -14.45 -21.27
CA PRO A 77 5.61 -13.53 -20.73
C PRO A 77 6.88 -13.61 -21.58
N THR A 78 7.31 -12.50 -22.16
CA THR A 78 8.60 -12.45 -22.85
C THR A 78 9.69 -12.74 -21.82
N PRO A 79 10.62 -13.68 -22.07
CA PRO A 79 11.70 -13.94 -21.14
C PRO A 79 12.49 -12.66 -20.89
N HIS A 80 12.47 -12.17 -19.66
CA HIS A 80 13.24 -11.02 -19.27
C HIS A 80 14.74 -11.36 -19.30
N LYS A 81 15.51 -10.57 -20.02
CA LYS A 81 16.97 -10.75 -20.12
C LYS A 81 17.65 -9.88 -19.06
N GLU A 82 17.75 -10.39 -17.86
CA GLU A 82 18.41 -9.72 -16.76
C GLU A 82 19.91 -10.02 -16.73
N ALA A 83 20.71 -9.02 -16.41
CA ALA A 83 22.15 -9.19 -16.23
C ALA A 83 22.47 -9.75 -14.83
N ASP A 84 23.63 -10.39 -14.71
CA ASP A 84 24.19 -10.78 -13.42
C ASP A 84 24.59 -9.52 -12.63
N PRO A 85 24.04 -9.28 -11.42
CA PRO A 85 24.37 -8.10 -10.60
C PRO A 85 25.87 -8.00 -10.25
N SER A 86 26.61 -9.10 -10.24
CA SER A 86 28.06 -9.10 -10.01
C SER A 86 28.84 -8.24 -11.03
N THR A 87 28.24 -8.03 -12.22
CA THR A 87 28.83 -7.25 -13.31
C THR A 87 28.56 -5.74 -13.19
N PHE A 88 27.68 -5.33 -12.26
CA PHE A 88 27.32 -3.93 -12.12
C PHE A 88 28.47 -3.10 -11.55
N THR A 89 28.51 -1.85 -11.97
CA THR A 89 29.55 -0.89 -11.60
C THR A 89 28.94 0.26 -10.79
N GLY A 90 29.77 0.93 -10.04
CA GLY A 90 29.38 2.07 -9.22
C GLY A 90 30.55 2.92 -8.82
N THR A 91 30.27 4.10 -8.28
CA THR A 91 31.31 5.01 -7.77
C THR A 91 32.07 4.37 -6.60
N SER A 92 31.37 3.69 -5.71
CA SER A 92 31.95 3.03 -4.55
C SER A 92 31.53 1.56 -4.51
N VAL A 93 32.48 0.66 -4.72
CA VAL A 93 32.28 -0.79 -4.66
C VAL A 93 33.10 -1.35 -3.52
N ILE A 94 32.43 -1.92 -2.51
CA ILE A 94 33.06 -2.46 -1.30
C ILE A 94 32.86 -3.96 -1.27
N SER A 95 33.95 -4.71 -1.29
CA SER A 95 33.98 -6.17 -1.32
C SER A 95 34.72 -6.80 -0.12
N GLU A 96 35.02 -6.01 0.88
CA GLU A 96 35.69 -6.40 2.13
C GLU A 96 35.00 -5.73 3.33
N ASN A 97 35.22 -6.26 4.53
CA ASN A 97 34.67 -5.67 5.75
C ASN A 97 35.19 -4.24 5.95
N LYS A 98 34.28 -3.30 6.15
CA LYS A 98 34.65 -1.89 6.24
C LYS A 98 33.66 -1.08 7.09
N THR A 99 34.18 -0.13 7.84
CA THR A 99 33.43 0.93 8.50
C THR A 99 33.71 2.26 7.85
N LEU A 100 32.67 3.01 7.53
CA LEU A 100 32.75 4.30 6.83
C LEU A 100 31.86 5.29 7.57
N GLU A 101 32.42 6.48 7.84
CA GLU A 101 31.69 7.55 8.53
C GLU A 101 31.85 8.86 7.77
N HIS A 102 30.82 9.69 7.77
CA HIS A 102 30.82 11.03 7.16
C HIS A 102 31.25 11.01 5.68
N GLN A 103 30.85 10.00 4.94
CA GLN A 103 31.18 9.86 3.53
C GLN A 103 30.12 10.48 2.63
N ARG A 104 30.55 10.81 1.41
CA ARG A 104 29.66 11.19 0.33
C ARG A 104 29.81 10.22 -0.84
N PHE A 105 28.70 9.64 -1.26
CA PHE A 105 28.61 8.67 -2.35
C PHE A 105 27.76 9.27 -3.48
N ASP A 106 28.39 9.90 -4.44
CA ASP A 106 27.71 10.53 -5.57
C ASP A 106 27.93 9.73 -6.85
N ASN A 107 26.90 9.60 -7.66
CA ASN A 107 27.00 9.05 -9.02
C ASN A 107 26.06 9.77 -9.97
N THR A 108 26.58 10.20 -11.12
CA THR A 108 25.81 10.89 -12.17
C THR A 108 25.75 10.10 -13.48
N THR A 109 26.31 8.90 -13.51
CA THR A 109 26.39 8.08 -14.70
C THR A 109 25.21 7.13 -14.77
N SER A 110 24.55 7.07 -15.94
CA SER A 110 23.48 6.10 -16.23
C SER A 110 23.97 4.66 -15.99
N ASP A 111 23.05 3.81 -15.50
CA ASP A 111 23.28 2.38 -15.26
C ASP A 111 24.37 2.05 -14.23
N GLN A 112 24.89 3.03 -13.51
CA GLN A 112 25.84 2.82 -12.42
C GLN A 112 25.21 3.13 -11.07
N ASN A 113 25.63 2.39 -10.05
CA ASN A 113 25.20 2.60 -8.67
C ASN A 113 26.08 3.66 -7.97
N ALA A 114 25.55 4.36 -6.97
CA ALA A 114 26.41 5.22 -6.14
C ALA A 114 27.23 4.38 -5.15
N PHE A 115 26.64 3.32 -4.60
CA PHE A 115 27.27 2.39 -3.69
C PHE A 115 26.89 0.94 -4.00
N ILE A 116 27.86 0.03 -3.98
CA ILE A 116 27.65 -1.43 -4.06
C ILE A 116 28.38 -2.11 -2.92
N GLY A 117 27.66 -2.88 -2.09
CA GLY A 117 28.21 -3.84 -1.15
C GLY A 117 28.14 -5.26 -1.73
N LYS A 118 29.26 -6.01 -1.75
CA LYS A 118 29.28 -7.35 -2.35
C LYS A 118 30.27 -8.31 -1.68
N ASN A 119 30.33 -9.55 -2.18
CA ASN A 119 31.29 -10.57 -1.77
C ASN A 119 31.21 -10.90 -0.27
N LYS A 120 29.99 -11.03 0.28
CA LYS A 120 29.73 -11.33 1.71
C LYS A 120 30.39 -10.34 2.69
N ALA A 121 30.80 -9.16 2.21
CA ALA A 121 31.39 -8.14 3.06
C ALA A 121 30.40 -7.65 4.12
N THR A 122 30.89 -7.41 5.33
CA THR A 122 30.15 -6.72 6.39
C THR A 122 30.56 -5.24 6.38
N ILE A 123 29.60 -4.37 6.04
CA ILE A 123 29.87 -2.95 5.80
C ILE A 123 28.99 -2.13 6.75
N THR A 124 29.60 -1.19 7.45
CA THR A 124 28.90 -0.22 8.30
C THR A 124 29.13 1.17 7.76
N ILE A 125 28.05 1.93 7.56
CA ILE A 125 28.08 3.31 7.06
C ILE A 125 27.27 4.18 8.02
N ASP A 126 27.87 5.23 8.54
CA ASP A 126 27.22 6.16 9.45
C ASP A 126 27.33 7.60 8.96
N SER A 127 26.33 8.41 9.27
CA SER A 127 26.31 9.87 9.07
C SER A 127 26.77 10.31 7.68
N SER A 128 26.27 9.59 6.65
CA SER A 128 26.75 9.73 5.27
C SER A 128 25.63 10.23 4.32
N VAL A 129 26.03 10.68 3.15
CA VAL A 129 25.14 11.20 2.11
C VAL A 129 25.31 10.38 0.84
N PHE A 130 24.21 9.98 0.24
CA PHE A 130 24.17 9.29 -1.05
C PHE A 130 23.33 10.10 -2.02
N ASP A 131 23.86 10.36 -3.22
CA ASP A 131 23.15 11.09 -4.27
C ASP A 131 23.33 10.41 -5.62
N LYS A 132 22.20 10.19 -6.30
CA LYS A 132 22.20 9.52 -7.61
C LYS A 132 21.48 10.36 -8.63
N GLN A 133 22.17 10.56 -9.75
CA GLN A 133 21.64 11.14 -10.98
C GLN A 133 22.01 10.25 -12.18
N GLY A 134 21.37 10.44 -13.30
CA GLY A 134 21.54 9.59 -14.48
C GLY A 134 20.56 8.42 -14.49
N ASN A 135 19.68 8.46 -15.51
CA ASN A 135 18.59 7.50 -15.67
C ASN A 135 19.10 6.12 -16.05
N THR A 136 18.32 5.08 -15.74
CA THR A 136 18.56 3.76 -16.31
C THR A 136 18.32 3.76 -17.82
N THR A 137 19.07 2.90 -18.52
CA THR A 137 18.82 2.54 -19.93
C THR A 137 18.28 1.10 -20.07
N ASN A 138 18.17 0.38 -18.93
CA ASN A 138 17.66 -0.98 -18.88
C ASN A 138 16.76 -1.17 -17.66
N ASP A 139 15.45 -1.17 -17.91
CA ASP A 139 14.44 -1.24 -16.86
C ASP A 139 14.43 -2.58 -16.15
N ASP A 140 14.62 -3.71 -16.86
CA ASP A 140 14.64 -5.03 -16.24
C ASP A 140 15.79 -5.16 -15.24
N ASN A 141 16.98 -4.70 -15.61
CA ASN A 141 18.11 -4.70 -14.70
C ASN A 141 17.90 -3.75 -13.50
N SER A 142 17.29 -2.60 -13.75
CA SER A 142 16.98 -1.63 -12.70
C SER A 142 15.94 -2.16 -11.72
N ASN A 143 14.82 -2.64 -12.23
CA ASN A 143 13.69 -3.09 -11.42
C ASN A 143 13.96 -4.41 -10.69
N PHE A 144 14.66 -5.35 -11.35
CA PHE A 144 14.78 -6.71 -10.83
C PHE A 144 16.16 -7.05 -10.27
N ARG A 145 17.22 -6.32 -10.66
CA ARG A 145 18.60 -6.61 -10.25
C ARG A 145 19.30 -5.45 -9.53
N GLY A 146 18.65 -4.28 -9.47
CA GLY A 146 19.15 -3.10 -8.76
C GLY A 146 20.25 -2.35 -9.49
N GLN A 147 20.41 -2.53 -10.81
CA GLN A 147 21.24 -1.64 -11.60
C GLN A 147 20.71 -0.20 -11.46
N ASN A 148 21.60 0.78 -11.43
CA ASN A 148 21.26 2.20 -11.24
C ASN A 148 20.71 2.56 -9.84
N ALA A 149 20.54 1.63 -8.90
CA ALA A 149 20.14 1.96 -7.54
C ALA A 149 21.17 2.87 -6.83
N VAL A 150 20.71 3.65 -5.86
CA VAL A 150 21.62 4.48 -5.06
C VAL A 150 22.50 3.57 -4.21
N VAL A 151 21.88 2.66 -3.46
CA VAL A 151 22.59 1.65 -2.63
C VAL A 151 22.16 0.26 -3.10
N LEU A 152 23.13 -0.56 -3.46
CA LEU A 152 22.93 -1.94 -3.87
C LEU A 152 23.69 -2.92 -2.98
N GLY A 153 23.00 -3.92 -2.45
CA GLY A 153 23.58 -5.06 -1.72
C GLY A 153 23.42 -6.36 -2.52
N ILE A 154 24.53 -7.01 -2.84
CA ILE A 154 24.58 -8.24 -3.63
C ILE A 154 25.55 -9.28 -3.04
N GLU A 155 25.53 -10.50 -3.59
CA GLU A 155 26.49 -11.57 -3.29
C GLU A 155 26.61 -11.86 -1.77
N GLY A 156 25.49 -11.81 -1.05
CA GLY A 156 25.46 -12.11 0.39
C GLY A 156 26.06 -11.04 1.30
N SER A 157 26.26 -9.81 0.81
CA SER A 157 26.77 -8.71 1.63
C SER A 157 25.82 -8.32 2.76
N GLN A 158 26.41 -7.85 3.87
CA GLN A 158 25.71 -7.37 5.06
C GLN A 158 26.02 -5.87 5.22
N THR A 159 25.13 -5.01 4.74
CA THR A 159 25.34 -3.56 4.80
C THR A 159 24.45 -2.94 5.86
N SER A 160 25.03 -2.16 6.77
CA SER A 160 24.30 -1.38 7.77
C SER A 160 24.50 0.11 7.51
N ILE A 161 23.41 0.85 7.33
CA ILE A 161 23.44 2.32 7.09
C ILE A 161 22.68 3.00 8.20
N LYS A 162 23.29 4.02 8.82
CA LYS A 162 22.65 4.79 9.90
C LYS A 162 22.80 6.30 9.71
N ASN A 163 21.85 7.05 10.28
CA ASN A 163 21.92 8.51 10.42
C ASN A 163 22.25 9.24 9.10
N SER A 164 21.74 8.74 7.98
CA SER A 164 22.18 9.11 6.65
C SER A 164 21.07 9.76 5.82
N ASN A 165 21.43 10.32 4.65
CA ASN A 165 20.48 10.82 3.67
C ASN A 165 20.73 10.14 2.33
N ILE A 166 19.68 9.66 1.69
CA ILE A 166 19.72 9.00 0.38
C ILE A 166 18.78 9.73 -0.56
N THR A 167 19.32 10.22 -1.68
CA THR A 167 18.56 10.97 -2.68
C THR A 167 18.78 10.40 -4.08
N SER A 168 17.70 10.40 -4.89
CA SER A 168 17.79 10.13 -6.31
C SER A 168 16.89 11.09 -7.11
N ASN A 169 17.43 11.64 -8.19
CA ASN A 169 16.70 12.41 -9.18
C ASN A 169 16.76 11.73 -10.55
N SER A 170 16.58 10.40 -10.58
CA SER A 170 16.79 9.57 -11.76
C SER A 170 15.64 8.60 -11.95
N ILE A 171 15.33 8.29 -13.20
CA ILE A 171 14.41 7.21 -13.57
C ILE A 171 15.11 5.86 -13.32
N GLY A 172 14.39 4.88 -12.76
CA GLY A 172 14.90 3.56 -12.46
C GLY A 172 16.04 3.57 -11.43
N SER A 173 15.95 4.44 -10.42
CA SER A 173 16.96 4.54 -9.39
C SER A 173 16.37 4.29 -8.00
N ASN A 174 16.19 3.02 -7.67
CA ASN A 174 15.74 2.61 -6.34
C ASN A 174 16.74 3.10 -5.27
N ALA A 175 16.23 3.64 -4.15
CA ALA A 175 17.11 4.21 -3.16
C ALA A 175 17.96 3.15 -2.44
N VAL A 176 17.31 2.05 -2.00
CA VAL A 176 17.97 0.94 -1.30
C VAL A 176 17.50 -0.36 -1.92
N PHE A 177 18.42 -1.15 -2.43
CA PHE A 177 18.11 -2.37 -3.17
C PHE A 177 18.97 -3.55 -2.67
N ALA A 178 18.32 -4.62 -2.22
CA ALA A 178 18.99 -5.86 -1.86
C ALA A 178 18.56 -6.98 -2.81
N THR A 179 19.50 -7.65 -3.48
CA THR A 179 19.18 -8.76 -4.37
C THR A 179 20.08 -9.97 -4.16
N GLY A 180 19.48 -11.14 -4.26
CA GLY A 180 20.15 -12.44 -4.09
C GLY A 180 20.17 -12.93 -2.64
N GLU A 181 20.10 -14.24 -2.51
CA GLU A 181 20.06 -14.92 -1.21
C GLU A 181 21.22 -14.52 -0.30
N GLY A 182 20.91 -14.19 0.96
CA GLY A 182 21.88 -13.76 1.96
C GLY A 182 22.31 -12.30 1.85
N SER A 183 21.91 -11.56 0.82
CA SER A 183 22.18 -10.11 0.73
C SER A 183 21.21 -9.36 1.67
N VAL A 184 21.76 -8.61 2.63
CA VAL A 184 20.98 -7.90 3.65
C VAL A 184 21.42 -6.45 3.76
N ILE A 185 20.45 -5.54 3.73
CA ILE A 185 20.67 -4.13 4.07
C ILE A 185 19.85 -3.79 5.30
N ASN A 186 20.52 -3.34 6.36
CA ASN A 186 19.90 -2.77 7.54
C ASN A 186 20.02 -1.25 7.47
N ILE A 187 18.89 -0.52 7.56
CA ILE A 187 18.90 0.93 7.45
C ILE A 187 18.11 1.56 8.60
N GLU A 188 18.72 2.52 9.28
CA GLU A 188 18.17 3.13 10.48
C GLU A 188 18.36 4.65 10.50
N ASN A 189 17.40 5.38 11.08
CA ASN A 189 17.46 6.83 11.26
C ASN A 189 17.82 7.59 9.97
N THR A 190 17.25 7.21 8.85
CA THR A 190 17.66 7.70 7.52
C THR A 190 16.51 8.35 6.78
N ASN A 191 16.80 9.45 6.08
CA ASN A 191 15.87 10.08 5.17
C ASN A 191 16.14 9.61 3.73
N ILE A 192 15.08 9.24 3.03
CA ILE A 192 15.13 8.74 1.66
C ILE A 192 14.19 9.57 0.79
N HIS A 193 14.68 10.05 -0.35
CA HIS A 193 13.88 10.82 -1.30
C HIS A 193 14.23 10.45 -2.74
N THR A 194 13.28 9.87 -3.48
CA THR A 194 13.40 9.57 -4.90
C THR A 194 12.39 10.36 -5.72
N LYS A 195 12.77 10.80 -6.91
CA LYS A 195 11.94 11.67 -7.76
C LYS A 195 11.56 11.05 -9.10
N GLY A 196 12.39 10.17 -9.63
CA GLY A 196 12.16 9.55 -10.93
C GLY A 196 11.09 8.46 -10.89
N ASP A 197 10.53 8.14 -12.04
CA ASP A 197 9.67 6.97 -12.22
C ASP A 197 10.45 5.68 -11.94
N SER A 198 9.76 4.61 -11.52
CA SER A 198 10.36 3.30 -11.19
C SER A 198 11.54 3.42 -10.20
N SER A 199 11.43 4.33 -9.23
CA SER A 199 12.48 4.65 -8.24
C SER A 199 11.93 4.50 -6.82
N ARG A 200 11.87 3.25 -6.37
CA ARG A 200 11.30 2.84 -5.08
C ARG A 200 12.13 3.29 -3.90
N GLY A 201 11.55 3.31 -2.72
CA GLY A 201 12.26 3.64 -1.47
C GLY A 201 13.15 2.49 -1.01
N LEU A 202 12.54 1.43 -0.48
CA LEU A 202 13.21 0.16 -0.17
C LEU A 202 12.74 -0.88 -1.17
N ASP A 203 13.66 -1.65 -1.72
CA ASP A 203 13.36 -2.73 -2.65
C ASP A 203 14.18 -3.99 -2.35
N ALA A 204 13.57 -5.15 -2.54
CA ALA A 204 14.24 -6.44 -2.35
C ALA A 204 13.76 -7.47 -3.38
N THR A 205 14.71 -8.17 -4.00
CA THR A 205 14.44 -9.18 -5.01
C THR A 205 15.28 -10.44 -4.78
N TYR A 206 14.88 -11.56 -5.38
CA TYR A 206 15.64 -12.82 -5.37
C TYR A 206 16.13 -13.22 -3.98
N LYS A 207 15.23 -13.17 -2.98
CA LYS A 207 15.49 -13.48 -1.56
C LYS A 207 16.45 -12.53 -0.85
N GLY A 208 16.73 -11.35 -1.43
CA GLY A 208 17.37 -10.26 -0.72
C GLY A 208 16.49 -9.75 0.42
N THR A 209 17.08 -9.09 1.40
CA THR A 209 16.37 -8.57 2.58
C THR A 209 16.75 -7.13 2.87
N VAL A 210 15.75 -6.28 3.10
CA VAL A 210 15.97 -4.92 3.63
C VAL A 210 15.22 -4.77 4.95
N ASN A 211 15.93 -4.40 6.00
CA ASN A 211 15.37 -4.09 7.31
C ASN A 211 15.48 -2.58 7.56
N GLY A 212 14.34 -1.91 7.65
CA GLY A 212 14.25 -0.46 7.84
C GLY A 212 13.69 -0.09 9.20
N LYS A 213 14.33 0.86 9.89
CA LYS A 213 13.86 1.35 11.18
C LYS A 213 14.00 2.86 11.29
N ASN A 214 12.95 3.52 11.80
CA ASN A 214 12.92 4.96 12.02
C ASN A 214 13.28 5.75 10.74
N LEU A 215 12.53 5.50 9.66
CA LEU A 215 12.79 6.07 8.35
C LEU A 215 11.78 7.16 7.99
N THR A 216 12.24 8.12 7.19
CA THR A 216 11.34 8.99 6.41
C THR A 216 11.60 8.72 4.94
N ILE A 217 10.60 8.19 4.23
CA ILE A 217 10.71 7.85 2.80
C ILE A 217 9.68 8.64 2.01
N THR A 218 10.14 9.35 0.99
CA THR A 218 9.29 10.06 0.03
C THR A 218 9.65 9.62 -1.38
N THR A 219 8.66 9.19 -2.17
CA THR A 219 8.81 8.86 -3.58
C THR A 219 7.86 9.72 -4.40
N GLU A 220 8.34 10.34 -5.49
CA GLU A 220 7.53 11.25 -6.31
C GLU A 220 7.10 10.64 -7.65
N GLY A 221 7.92 9.75 -8.22
CA GLY A 221 7.72 9.17 -9.53
C GLY A 221 6.58 8.14 -9.60
N ALA A 222 6.12 7.85 -10.81
CA ALA A 222 5.21 6.74 -11.07
C ALA A 222 5.89 5.39 -10.79
N HIS A 223 5.11 4.36 -10.41
CA HIS A 223 5.61 3.01 -10.10
C HIS A 223 6.74 2.99 -9.05
N SER A 224 6.66 3.88 -8.07
CA SER A 224 7.68 4.12 -7.06
C SER A 224 7.10 3.96 -5.65
N ALA A 225 6.75 2.73 -5.27
CA ALA A 225 6.30 2.41 -3.91
C ALA A 225 7.38 2.76 -2.88
N THR A 226 6.97 3.08 -1.64
CA THR A 226 7.95 3.30 -0.56
C THR A 226 8.59 2.02 -0.08
N LEU A 227 7.81 0.93 0.00
CA LEU A 227 8.27 -0.41 0.33
C LEU A 227 7.88 -1.34 -0.83
N ALA A 228 8.84 -1.95 -1.48
CA ALA A 228 8.63 -2.81 -2.61
C ALA A 228 9.40 -4.12 -2.52
N THR A 229 8.81 -5.18 -3.03
CA THR A 229 9.51 -6.36 -3.45
C THR A 229 9.16 -6.61 -4.90
N ASP A 230 10.15 -6.96 -5.68
CA ASP A 230 9.95 -7.38 -7.05
C ASP A 230 10.37 -8.84 -7.20
N ARG A 231 10.55 -9.33 -8.37
CA ARG A 231 10.80 -10.71 -8.78
C ARG A 231 11.66 -11.53 -7.79
N GLY A 232 11.27 -12.79 -7.53
CA GLY A 232 12.06 -13.77 -6.78
C GLY A 232 11.93 -13.67 -5.25
N GLU A 233 10.82 -13.14 -4.75
CA GLU A 233 10.40 -13.24 -3.34
C GLU A 233 11.36 -12.55 -2.34
N GLY A 234 11.65 -11.28 -2.53
CA GLY A 234 12.40 -10.48 -1.56
C GLY A 234 11.65 -10.27 -0.24
N THR A 235 12.36 -9.78 0.76
CA THR A 235 11.81 -9.51 2.11
C THR A 235 12.07 -8.05 2.52
N ILE A 236 11.02 -7.35 2.94
CA ILE A 236 11.13 -6.03 3.58
C ILE A 236 10.54 -6.11 4.99
N ASN A 237 11.30 -5.64 5.97
CA ASN A 237 10.80 -5.40 7.33
C ASN A 237 10.96 -3.91 7.64
N ALA A 238 9.84 -3.20 7.86
CA ALA A 238 9.85 -1.77 8.18
C ALA A 238 9.22 -1.51 9.56
N GLU A 239 9.91 -0.74 10.39
CA GLU A 239 9.46 -0.36 11.72
C GLU A 239 9.57 1.16 11.91
N ALA A 240 8.54 1.78 12.48
CA ALA A 240 8.53 3.19 12.87
C ALA A 240 8.91 4.13 11.70
N ALA A 241 8.21 4.02 10.56
CA ALA A 241 8.53 4.80 9.37
C ALA A 241 7.42 5.78 8.98
N LYS A 242 7.81 6.92 8.41
CA LYS A 242 6.94 7.85 7.70
C LYS A 242 7.11 7.67 6.20
N LEU A 243 6.05 7.29 5.51
CA LEU A 243 6.08 6.86 4.12
C LEU A 243 5.15 7.73 3.28
N THR A 244 5.62 8.29 2.19
CA THR A 244 4.80 9.13 1.29
C THR A 244 5.10 8.81 -0.16
N THR A 245 4.07 8.50 -0.94
CA THR A 245 4.17 8.38 -2.40
C THR A 245 3.32 9.44 -3.09
N SER A 246 3.77 9.95 -4.25
CA SER A 246 3.05 10.97 -5.02
C SER A 246 2.81 10.57 -6.48
N GLY A 247 3.45 9.54 -6.98
CA GLY A 247 3.32 9.05 -8.34
C GLY A 247 2.08 8.19 -8.58
N ALA A 248 1.66 8.10 -9.82
CA ALA A 248 0.63 7.16 -10.24
C ALA A 248 1.14 5.71 -10.11
N GLY A 249 0.27 4.77 -9.70
CA GLY A 249 0.66 3.37 -9.49
C GLY A 249 1.75 3.18 -8.44
N SER A 250 1.84 4.08 -7.46
CA SER A 250 2.85 4.05 -6.41
C SER A 250 2.17 3.84 -5.05
N PRO A 251 1.80 2.61 -4.69
CA PRO A 251 1.23 2.32 -3.37
C PRO A 251 2.26 2.57 -2.26
N VAL A 252 1.79 2.64 -1.01
CA VAL A 252 2.73 2.65 0.13
C VAL A 252 3.52 1.35 0.14
N ILE A 253 2.84 0.22 -0.09
CA ILE A 253 3.43 -1.13 -0.06
C ILE A 253 3.08 -1.88 -1.36
N TYR A 254 4.07 -2.36 -2.10
CA TYR A 254 3.90 -3.25 -3.26
C TYR A 254 4.66 -4.56 -3.04
N SER A 255 3.94 -5.67 -3.00
CA SER A 255 4.52 -6.96 -2.62
C SER A 255 4.37 -8.02 -3.70
N THR A 256 5.51 -8.43 -4.26
CA THR A 256 5.74 -9.71 -4.96
C THR A 256 6.70 -10.59 -4.16
N GLY A 257 6.72 -10.43 -2.85
CA GLY A 257 7.52 -11.16 -1.86
C GLY A 257 6.85 -11.09 -0.49
N ASN A 258 7.61 -10.79 0.54
CA ASN A 258 7.10 -10.70 1.90
C ASN A 258 7.42 -9.32 2.51
N ILE A 259 6.39 -8.53 2.79
CA ILE A 259 6.56 -7.22 3.41
C ILE A 259 5.86 -7.19 4.77
N THR A 260 6.63 -6.90 5.81
CA THR A 260 6.13 -6.64 7.16
C THR A 260 6.36 -5.18 7.51
N ALA A 261 5.30 -4.47 7.89
CA ALA A 261 5.39 -3.09 8.32
C ALA A 261 4.69 -2.92 9.68
N ASN A 262 5.38 -2.32 10.63
CA ASN A 262 4.88 -2.08 11.97
C ASN A 262 5.09 -0.62 12.37
N SER A 263 4.07 -0.02 12.97
CA SER A 263 4.12 1.37 13.48
C SER A 263 4.49 2.39 12.40
N ILE A 264 3.96 2.22 11.19
CA ILE A 264 4.19 3.16 10.08
C ILE A 264 3.06 4.20 9.97
N ASN A 265 3.42 5.40 9.48
CA ASN A 265 2.50 6.40 8.98
C ASN A 265 2.68 6.54 7.48
N GLY A 266 1.71 6.06 6.70
CA GLY A 266 1.82 5.96 5.24
C GLY A 266 0.76 6.77 4.50
N VAL A 267 1.13 7.40 3.38
CA VAL A 267 0.19 8.08 2.47
C VAL A 267 0.57 7.78 1.03
N ALA A 268 -0.39 7.21 0.28
CA ALA A 268 -0.30 7.09 -1.17
C ALA A 268 -1.24 8.10 -1.84
N ASN A 269 -0.69 9.19 -2.39
CA ASN A 269 -1.49 10.29 -2.93
C ASN A 269 -2.21 9.97 -4.25
N LYS A 270 -1.77 8.95 -4.98
CA LYS A 270 -2.33 8.54 -6.28
C LYS A 270 -2.34 7.02 -6.46
N SER A 271 -2.44 6.27 -5.36
CA SER A 271 -2.45 4.82 -5.41
C SER A 271 -3.12 4.24 -4.17
N GLU A 272 -3.13 2.93 -4.07
CA GLU A 272 -3.66 2.12 -2.98
C GLU A 272 -2.78 2.19 -1.73
N ILE A 273 -3.32 1.74 -0.60
CA ILE A 273 -2.55 1.47 0.63
C ILE A 273 -1.49 0.40 0.34
N GLY A 274 -1.94 -0.71 -0.23
CA GLY A 274 -1.07 -1.83 -0.51
C GLY A 274 -1.56 -2.72 -1.64
N VAL A 275 -0.62 -3.33 -2.34
CA VAL A 275 -0.85 -4.24 -3.45
C VAL A 275 -0.09 -5.54 -3.20
N VAL A 276 -0.76 -6.68 -3.35
CA VAL A 276 -0.14 -8.02 -3.28
C VAL A 276 -0.36 -8.72 -4.61
N GLU A 277 0.71 -9.13 -5.24
CA GLU A 277 0.68 -9.90 -6.47
C GLU A 277 1.16 -11.35 -6.23
N GLY A 278 0.38 -12.34 -6.72
CA GLY A 278 0.71 -13.75 -6.62
C GLY A 278 0.72 -14.31 -5.19
N LYS A 279 1.52 -15.35 -4.94
CA LYS A 279 1.60 -16.06 -3.65
C LYS A 279 2.30 -15.31 -2.52
N ASN A 280 2.27 -14.00 -2.53
CA ASN A 280 3.06 -13.11 -1.68
C ASN A 280 2.24 -12.49 -0.55
N SER A 281 2.87 -11.68 0.30
CA SER A 281 2.22 -11.22 1.51
C SER A 281 2.52 -9.78 1.93
N ILE A 282 1.52 -9.15 2.54
CA ILE A 282 1.66 -7.94 3.38
C ILE A 282 1.20 -8.27 4.79
N THR A 283 2.03 -7.97 5.78
CA THR A 283 1.66 -7.92 7.19
C THR A 283 1.80 -6.48 7.69
N LEU A 284 0.69 -5.88 8.14
CA LEU A 284 0.63 -4.50 8.59
C LEU A 284 0.07 -4.42 10.01
N THR A 285 0.83 -3.84 10.93
CA THR A 285 0.44 -3.77 12.35
C THR A 285 0.66 -2.38 12.94
N ASN A 286 -0.22 -1.96 13.86
CA ASN A 286 -0.11 -0.74 14.66
C ASN A 286 0.14 0.53 13.83
N SER A 287 -0.45 0.62 12.65
CA SER A 287 -0.10 1.60 11.62
C SER A 287 -1.27 2.50 11.25
N ASN A 288 -0.96 3.68 10.69
CA ASN A 288 -1.93 4.58 10.12
C ASN A 288 -1.60 4.82 8.65
N VAL A 289 -2.42 4.30 7.74
CA VAL A 289 -2.12 4.34 6.29
C VAL A 289 -3.33 4.79 5.49
N THR A 290 -3.10 5.71 4.56
CA THR A 290 -4.11 6.30 3.69
C THR A 290 -3.76 6.10 2.21
N GLY A 291 -4.74 5.62 1.42
CA GLY A 291 -4.67 5.57 -0.05
C GLY A 291 -5.71 6.49 -0.68
N TYR A 292 -5.39 7.13 -1.80
CA TYR A 292 -6.26 8.11 -2.47
C TYR A 292 -6.74 7.69 -3.85
N HIS A 293 -6.48 6.47 -4.28
CA HIS A 293 -6.86 5.99 -5.60
C HIS A 293 -7.51 4.60 -5.51
N ASP A 294 -8.51 4.37 -6.35
CA ASP A 294 -9.30 3.17 -6.53
C ASP A 294 -9.61 2.37 -5.25
N ASN A 295 -8.75 1.44 -4.87
CA ASN A 295 -9.01 0.51 -3.77
C ASN A 295 -8.13 0.81 -2.54
N GLY A 296 -8.50 0.25 -1.39
CA GLY A 296 -7.63 0.23 -0.22
C GLY A 296 -6.48 -0.75 -0.41
N PHE A 297 -6.81 -2.02 -0.64
CA PHE A 297 -5.87 -3.08 -0.99
C PHE A 297 -6.29 -3.77 -2.29
N MET A 298 -5.31 -4.10 -3.14
CA MET A 298 -5.50 -4.92 -4.31
C MET A 298 -4.71 -6.22 -4.16
N LEU A 299 -5.39 -7.37 -4.29
CA LEU A 299 -4.79 -8.69 -4.29
C LEU A 299 -5.09 -9.34 -5.65
N TYR A 300 -4.05 -9.61 -6.43
CA TYR A 300 -4.24 -10.00 -7.81
C TYR A 300 -3.11 -10.86 -8.37
N GLN A 301 -3.31 -11.40 -9.57
CA GLN A 301 -2.26 -12.01 -10.36
C GLN A 301 -2.22 -11.35 -11.74
N SER A 302 -1.09 -10.77 -12.10
CA SER A 302 -0.85 -10.20 -13.42
C SER A 302 -0.34 -11.23 -14.42
N PHE A 303 -0.01 -10.78 -15.63
CA PHE A 303 0.69 -11.55 -16.67
C PHE A 303 2.20 -11.26 -16.70
N SER A 304 2.71 -10.36 -15.85
CA SER A 304 4.11 -9.93 -15.90
C SER A 304 5.10 -11.07 -15.68
N GLY A 305 4.70 -12.11 -14.96
CA GLY A 305 5.61 -13.18 -14.52
C GLY A 305 6.52 -12.76 -13.35
N ASP A 306 6.29 -11.60 -12.73
CA ASP A 306 7.09 -11.09 -11.63
C ASP A 306 6.80 -11.81 -10.31
N ALA A 307 5.56 -12.30 -10.16
CA ALA A 307 5.13 -13.07 -9.01
C ALA A 307 4.66 -14.48 -9.42
N GLU A 308 5.08 -15.50 -8.66
CA GLU A 308 4.56 -16.84 -8.82
C GLU A 308 3.08 -16.91 -8.40
N SER A 309 2.29 -17.66 -9.16
CA SER A 309 0.87 -17.87 -8.85
C SER A 309 0.69 -18.62 -7.53
N GLY A 310 -0.33 -18.23 -6.78
CA GLY A 310 -0.67 -18.87 -5.52
C GLY A 310 -1.59 -18.01 -4.68
N ILE A 311 -1.55 -18.16 -3.35
CA ILE A 311 -2.44 -17.46 -2.45
C ILE A 311 -1.84 -16.11 -2.05
N ALA A 312 -2.47 -15.02 -2.47
CA ALA A 312 -2.14 -13.68 -2.00
C ALA A 312 -2.60 -13.50 -0.54
N ARG A 313 -1.74 -12.95 0.32
CA ARG A 313 -2.04 -12.81 1.76
C ARG A 313 -1.95 -11.38 2.24
N LEU A 314 -3.01 -10.95 2.93
CA LEU A 314 -3.05 -9.70 3.68
C LEU A 314 -3.32 -10.01 5.16
N LYS A 315 -2.43 -9.58 6.03
CA LYS A 315 -2.70 -9.55 7.47
C LYS A 315 -2.64 -8.11 7.96
N ALA A 316 -3.72 -7.63 8.57
CA ALA A 316 -3.79 -6.28 9.14
C ALA A 316 -4.32 -6.33 10.58
N GLU A 317 -3.56 -5.75 11.53
CA GLU A 317 -3.87 -5.82 12.94
C GLU A 317 -3.62 -4.47 13.64
N ASN A 318 -4.63 -3.97 14.34
CA ASN A 318 -4.59 -2.74 15.14
C ASN A 318 -4.20 -1.48 14.33
N ASN A 319 -4.69 -1.34 13.11
CA ASN A 319 -4.37 -0.22 12.25
C ASN A 319 -5.53 0.78 12.13
N THR A 320 -5.23 2.00 11.71
CA THR A 320 -6.17 2.91 11.08
C THR A 320 -5.91 2.93 9.58
N LEU A 321 -6.86 2.44 8.78
CA LEU A 321 -6.75 2.27 7.35
C LEU A 321 -7.81 3.11 6.64
N THR A 322 -7.39 4.09 5.85
CA THR A 322 -8.29 5.00 5.15
C THR A 322 -8.13 4.83 3.64
N THR A 323 -9.22 4.54 2.91
CA THR A 323 -9.23 4.64 1.46
C THR A 323 -10.16 5.75 1.00
N HIS A 324 -9.64 6.69 0.23
CA HIS A 324 -10.42 7.74 -0.43
C HIS A 324 -10.81 7.36 -1.87
N GLY A 325 -10.42 6.19 -2.33
CA GLY A 325 -10.85 5.67 -3.62
C GLY A 325 -12.36 5.37 -3.67
N THR A 326 -12.88 5.20 -4.86
CA THR A 326 -14.30 4.86 -5.12
C THR A 326 -14.52 3.36 -5.34
N GLY A 327 -13.46 2.58 -5.36
CA GLY A 327 -13.47 1.11 -5.50
C GLY A 327 -13.84 0.40 -4.20
N ALA A 328 -13.16 -0.70 -3.89
CA ALA A 328 -13.39 -1.46 -2.67
C ALA A 328 -12.25 -1.27 -1.65
N PHE A 329 -12.53 -1.50 -0.37
CA PHE A 329 -11.44 -1.57 0.61
C PHE A 329 -10.50 -2.76 0.31
N ILE A 330 -11.06 -3.94 -0.01
CA ILE A 330 -10.28 -5.08 -0.52
C ILE A 330 -10.83 -5.47 -1.89
N TYR A 331 -10.01 -5.38 -2.93
CA TYR A 331 -10.30 -5.87 -4.28
C TYR A 331 -9.48 -7.12 -4.58
N VAL A 332 -10.14 -8.20 -5.00
CA VAL A 332 -9.51 -9.47 -5.37
C VAL A 332 -9.83 -9.79 -6.81
N ASN A 333 -8.79 -10.00 -7.63
CA ASN A 333 -8.92 -10.24 -9.07
C ASN A 333 -7.92 -11.30 -9.55
N ASN A 334 -8.38 -12.24 -10.35
CA ASN A 334 -7.55 -13.27 -11.00
C ASN A 334 -6.65 -14.04 -10.03
N THR A 335 -7.05 -14.23 -8.76
CA THR A 335 -6.25 -14.92 -7.75
C THR A 335 -7.10 -15.53 -6.65
N THR A 336 -6.51 -16.44 -5.89
CA THR A 336 -6.99 -16.84 -4.57
C THR A 336 -6.29 -16.00 -3.51
N ALA A 337 -7.06 -15.46 -2.56
CA ALA A 337 -6.54 -14.58 -1.53
C ALA A 337 -7.05 -14.96 -0.13
N GLU A 338 -6.23 -14.69 0.87
CA GLU A 338 -6.58 -14.72 2.29
C GLU A 338 -6.35 -13.35 2.90
N ALA A 339 -7.32 -12.85 3.65
CA ALA A 339 -7.20 -11.61 4.40
C ALA A 339 -7.59 -11.84 5.85
N ASP A 340 -6.68 -11.52 6.78
CA ASP A 340 -6.90 -11.60 8.22
C ASP A 340 -6.95 -10.18 8.79
N LEU A 341 -8.11 -9.77 9.30
CA LEU A 341 -8.33 -8.44 9.88
C LEU A 341 -8.61 -8.56 11.37
N THR A 342 -7.83 -7.85 12.20
CA THR A 342 -8.01 -7.86 13.65
C THR A 342 -7.93 -6.44 14.22
N GLY A 343 -8.98 -5.96 14.84
CA GLY A 343 -8.98 -4.70 15.61
C GLY A 343 -8.63 -3.43 14.81
N ASN A 344 -8.84 -3.44 13.48
CA ASN A 344 -8.55 -2.27 12.68
C ASN A 344 -9.72 -1.29 12.65
N THR A 345 -9.41 0.01 12.57
CA THR A 345 -10.35 1.04 12.17
C THR A 345 -10.26 1.22 10.65
N VAL A 346 -11.33 0.90 9.92
CA VAL A 346 -11.41 1.03 8.46
C VAL A 346 -12.30 2.21 8.10
N LEU A 347 -11.77 3.17 7.35
CA LEU A 347 -12.47 4.38 6.93
C LEU A 347 -12.56 4.42 5.39
N MET A 348 -13.80 4.51 4.88
CA MET A 348 -14.11 4.49 3.44
C MET A 348 -15.06 5.64 3.08
N PRO A 349 -14.62 6.92 3.13
CA PRO A 349 -15.53 8.06 2.97
C PRO A 349 -16.19 8.16 1.59
N ASN A 350 -15.63 7.55 0.55
CA ASN A 350 -16.08 7.69 -0.83
C ASN A 350 -16.66 6.41 -1.43
N THR A 351 -16.72 5.31 -0.67
CA THR A 351 -17.28 4.04 -1.13
C THR A 351 -17.99 3.32 -0.01
N THR A 352 -18.97 2.49 -0.37
CA THR A 352 -19.64 1.56 0.55
C THR A 352 -19.24 0.11 0.29
N THR A 353 -18.30 -0.15 -0.62
CA THR A 353 -17.86 -1.50 -0.95
C THR A 353 -16.68 -1.89 -0.08
N LEU A 354 -16.92 -2.78 0.87
CA LEU A 354 -15.87 -3.34 1.73
C LEU A 354 -15.01 -4.36 0.97
N VAL A 355 -15.68 -5.30 0.30
CA VAL A 355 -15.03 -6.36 -0.48
C VAL A 355 -15.61 -6.41 -1.87
N LYS A 356 -14.75 -6.48 -2.87
CA LYS A 356 -15.09 -6.82 -4.25
C LYS A 356 -14.21 -7.97 -4.71
N ALA A 357 -14.81 -9.12 -5.01
CA ALA A 357 -14.16 -10.23 -5.68
C ALA A 357 -14.71 -10.33 -7.10
N ALA A 358 -13.91 -9.98 -8.10
CA ALA A 358 -14.42 -9.91 -9.47
C ALA A 358 -13.30 -9.99 -10.50
N ALA A 359 -13.63 -10.56 -11.65
CA ALA A 359 -12.82 -10.47 -12.85
C ALA A 359 -12.76 -9.02 -13.37
N ASP A 360 -11.71 -8.72 -14.11
CA ASP A 360 -11.68 -7.57 -15.00
C ASP A 360 -10.94 -7.93 -16.30
N SER A 361 -11.05 -7.07 -17.30
CA SER A 361 -10.50 -7.34 -18.64
C SER A 361 -8.97 -7.21 -18.72
N ARG A 362 -8.30 -6.80 -17.64
CA ARG A 362 -6.86 -6.54 -17.61
C ARG A 362 -6.03 -7.79 -17.33
N TRP A 363 -6.56 -8.68 -16.48
CA TRP A 363 -5.79 -9.80 -15.94
C TRP A 363 -6.52 -11.12 -16.09
N GLY A 364 -5.76 -12.17 -16.37
CA GLY A 364 -6.26 -13.53 -16.47
C GLY A 364 -7.04 -13.81 -17.76
N LYS A 365 -7.46 -15.03 -17.91
CA LYS A 365 -8.27 -15.49 -19.06
C LYS A 365 -9.74 -15.22 -18.74
N ASP A 366 -10.43 -14.61 -19.66
CA ASP A 366 -11.85 -14.30 -19.53
C ASP A 366 -12.67 -15.55 -19.16
N GLY A 367 -13.51 -15.40 -18.13
CA GLY A 367 -14.31 -16.49 -17.53
C GLY A 367 -13.55 -17.39 -16.54
N GLU A 368 -12.23 -17.24 -16.38
CA GLU A 368 -11.39 -17.99 -15.44
C GLU A 368 -10.67 -17.06 -14.43
N ASN A 369 -10.74 -15.77 -14.62
CA ASN A 369 -10.00 -14.73 -13.89
C ASN A 369 -10.77 -14.13 -12.69
N GLY A 370 -11.65 -14.89 -12.07
CA GLY A 370 -12.36 -14.47 -10.86
C GLY A 370 -11.44 -14.26 -9.66
N GLY A 371 -11.94 -13.52 -8.68
CA GLY A 371 -11.33 -13.38 -7.37
C GLY A 371 -11.90 -14.37 -6.38
N HIS A 372 -11.06 -15.03 -5.58
CA HIS A 372 -11.47 -15.99 -4.56
C HIS A 372 -10.92 -15.60 -3.21
N LEU A 373 -11.75 -15.00 -2.34
CA LEU A 373 -11.32 -14.47 -1.05
C LEU A 373 -11.80 -15.32 0.13
N THR A 374 -10.88 -15.64 1.03
CA THR A 374 -11.20 -16.02 2.41
C THR A 374 -10.85 -14.84 3.32
N LEU A 375 -11.89 -14.20 3.89
CA LEU A 375 -11.75 -13.10 4.84
C LEU A 375 -12.04 -13.61 6.26
N ARG A 376 -11.07 -13.47 7.15
CA ARG A 376 -11.22 -13.76 8.58
C ARG A 376 -11.20 -12.46 9.36
N ALA A 377 -12.24 -12.22 10.15
CA ALA A 377 -12.41 -11.05 10.98
C ALA A 377 -12.45 -11.48 12.46
N SER A 378 -11.55 -10.94 13.27
CA SER A 378 -11.48 -11.22 14.70
C SER A 378 -11.45 -9.92 15.48
N THR A 379 -12.42 -9.70 16.37
CA THR A 379 -12.56 -8.42 17.12
C THR A 379 -12.56 -7.23 16.14
N GLN A 380 -13.25 -7.38 14.99
CA GLN A 380 -13.17 -6.45 13.86
C GLN A 380 -14.55 -5.90 13.50
N GLU A 381 -14.66 -4.59 13.41
CA GLU A 381 -15.80 -3.92 12.82
C GLU A 381 -15.63 -3.85 11.30
N LEU A 382 -16.61 -4.41 10.58
CA LEU A 382 -16.69 -4.40 9.13
C LEU A 382 -17.88 -3.52 8.70
N ASN A 383 -17.61 -2.41 8.04
CA ASN A 383 -18.65 -1.49 7.57
C ASN A 383 -18.59 -1.40 6.05
N GLY A 384 -19.61 -1.92 5.36
CA GLY A 384 -19.73 -1.87 3.91
C GLY A 384 -20.18 -3.19 3.29
N ASN A 385 -20.44 -3.14 1.99
CA ASN A 385 -21.03 -4.24 1.25
C ASN A 385 -19.98 -5.24 0.74
N ILE A 386 -20.38 -6.50 0.61
CA ILE A 386 -19.56 -7.56 0.01
C ILE A 386 -20.20 -7.92 -1.33
N VAL A 387 -19.44 -7.79 -2.40
CA VAL A 387 -19.88 -8.08 -3.76
C VAL A 387 -18.93 -9.05 -4.47
N ALA A 388 -19.50 -9.90 -5.31
CA ALA A 388 -18.74 -10.78 -6.18
C ALA A 388 -19.47 -11.00 -7.50
N ASP A 389 -18.72 -11.29 -8.55
CA ASP A 389 -19.29 -11.66 -9.86
C ASP A 389 -19.56 -13.17 -9.98
N SER A 390 -20.08 -13.59 -11.14
CA SER A 390 -20.57 -14.93 -11.40
C SER A 390 -19.47 -16.02 -11.44
N ILE A 391 -18.21 -15.65 -11.40
CA ILE A 391 -17.07 -16.59 -11.38
C ILE A 391 -16.24 -16.48 -10.10
N SER A 392 -16.58 -15.53 -9.22
CA SER A 392 -15.82 -15.22 -8.00
C SER A 392 -16.51 -15.70 -6.73
N THR A 393 -15.72 -15.93 -5.68
CA THR A 393 -16.21 -16.44 -4.40
C THR A 393 -15.69 -15.63 -3.22
N VAL A 394 -16.49 -15.52 -2.16
CA VAL A 394 -16.08 -14.94 -0.87
C VAL A 394 -16.50 -15.85 0.26
N SER A 395 -15.57 -16.19 1.15
CA SER A 395 -15.85 -16.82 2.44
C SER A 395 -15.51 -15.83 3.55
N LEU A 396 -16.50 -15.47 4.39
CA LEU A 396 -16.31 -14.61 5.55
C LEU A 396 -16.48 -15.42 6.83
N ASP A 397 -15.45 -15.43 7.68
CA ASP A 397 -15.45 -16.00 9.03
C ASP A 397 -15.29 -14.89 10.07
N MET A 398 -16.31 -14.70 10.92
CA MET A 398 -16.37 -13.64 11.92
C MET A 398 -16.34 -14.24 13.31
N THR A 399 -15.35 -13.82 14.11
CA THR A 399 -15.09 -14.36 15.45
C THR A 399 -14.83 -13.24 16.48
N ASN A 400 -14.88 -13.60 17.74
CA ASN A 400 -14.47 -12.73 18.86
C ASN A 400 -15.17 -11.36 18.87
N GLY A 401 -16.50 -11.36 18.75
CA GLY A 401 -17.30 -10.14 18.80
C GLY A 401 -17.19 -9.25 17.56
N SER A 402 -16.79 -9.81 16.42
CA SER A 402 -16.74 -9.06 15.16
C SER A 402 -18.13 -8.65 14.69
N SER A 403 -18.24 -7.55 13.96
CA SER A 403 -19.50 -7.07 13.42
C SER A 403 -19.40 -6.77 11.93
N LEU A 404 -20.48 -7.08 11.19
CA LEU A 404 -20.69 -6.63 9.82
C LEU A 404 -21.92 -5.73 9.77
N VAL A 405 -21.76 -4.50 9.27
CA VAL A 405 -22.85 -3.61 8.89
C VAL A 405 -22.80 -3.43 7.38
N GLY A 406 -23.60 -4.17 6.64
CA GLY A 406 -23.52 -4.18 5.18
C GLY A 406 -24.46 -5.19 4.53
N ALA A 407 -24.68 -5.01 3.24
CA ALA A 407 -25.38 -5.96 2.39
C ALA A 407 -24.37 -6.93 1.74
N VAL A 408 -24.82 -8.15 1.49
CA VAL A 408 -23.97 -9.19 0.89
C VAL A 408 -24.64 -9.67 -0.41
N ASN A 409 -23.90 -9.52 -1.55
CA ASN A 409 -24.35 -10.02 -2.85
C ASN A 409 -25.78 -9.55 -3.23
N THR A 410 -26.07 -8.26 -3.07
CA THR A 410 -27.41 -7.68 -3.26
C THR A 410 -28.00 -7.98 -4.65
N ASP A 411 -27.17 -8.01 -5.67
CA ASP A 411 -27.56 -8.31 -7.05
C ASP A 411 -27.69 -9.82 -7.33
N ASN A 412 -27.37 -10.67 -6.35
CA ASN A 412 -27.38 -12.13 -6.45
C ASN A 412 -26.58 -12.67 -7.65
N THR A 413 -25.42 -12.07 -7.91
CA THR A 413 -24.55 -12.37 -9.06
C THR A 413 -23.39 -13.29 -8.71
N ALA A 414 -22.98 -13.34 -7.44
CA ALA A 414 -21.81 -14.10 -7.01
C ALA A 414 -21.92 -15.59 -7.34
N LYS A 415 -20.81 -16.20 -7.77
CA LYS A 415 -20.71 -17.66 -7.88
C LYS A 415 -21.03 -18.32 -6.53
N GLU A 416 -20.42 -17.82 -5.47
CA GLU A 416 -20.65 -18.31 -4.11
C GLU A 416 -20.21 -17.27 -3.07
N ILE A 417 -21.05 -16.98 -2.09
CA ILE A 417 -20.65 -16.30 -0.86
C ILE A 417 -21.12 -17.11 0.34
N THR A 418 -20.19 -17.42 1.25
CA THR A 418 -20.44 -18.15 2.49
C THR A 418 -20.10 -17.30 3.69
N LEU A 419 -20.93 -17.36 4.74
CA LEU A 419 -20.70 -16.66 6.00
C LEU A 419 -20.68 -17.64 7.17
N LYS A 420 -19.73 -17.42 8.09
CA LYS A 420 -19.68 -18.06 9.39
C LYS A 420 -19.60 -16.99 10.48
N LEU A 421 -20.50 -17.05 11.46
CA LEU A 421 -20.55 -16.15 12.60
C LEU A 421 -20.39 -16.95 13.90
N SER A 422 -19.44 -16.54 14.74
CA SER A 422 -19.40 -16.98 16.13
C SER A 422 -20.60 -16.45 16.91
N LYS A 423 -20.87 -17.02 18.06
CA LYS A 423 -22.06 -16.68 18.85
C LYS A 423 -22.14 -15.20 19.24
N ASP A 424 -20.99 -14.56 19.42
CA ASP A 424 -20.84 -13.17 19.85
C ASP A 424 -20.63 -12.19 18.69
N SER A 425 -20.54 -12.69 17.46
CA SER A 425 -20.41 -11.85 16.26
C SER A 425 -21.78 -11.46 15.73
N THR A 426 -21.89 -10.27 15.11
CA THR A 426 -23.19 -9.72 14.67
C THR A 426 -23.17 -9.35 13.19
N TRP A 427 -24.34 -9.49 12.53
CA TRP A 427 -24.54 -8.99 11.18
C TRP A 427 -25.80 -8.13 11.09
N THR A 428 -25.64 -6.86 10.72
CA THR A 428 -26.73 -5.91 10.48
C THR A 428 -26.85 -5.63 8.99
N LEU A 429 -27.94 -6.01 8.39
CA LEU A 429 -28.18 -5.85 6.95
C LEU A 429 -28.47 -4.37 6.63
N THR A 430 -27.92 -3.90 5.52
CA THR A 430 -28.20 -2.58 4.92
C THR A 430 -28.84 -2.69 3.53
N GLY A 431 -29.13 -3.89 3.06
CA GLY A 431 -29.81 -4.23 1.82
C GLY A 431 -30.14 -5.71 1.76
N ASP A 432 -30.99 -6.10 0.80
CA ASP A 432 -31.28 -7.51 0.54
C ASP A 432 -29.99 -8.27 0.31
N SER A 433 -29.85 -9.44 0.91
CA SER A 433 -28.63 -10.19 0.93
C SER A 433 -28.85 -11.65 0.53
N TYR A 434 -27.96 -12.16 -0.32
CA TYR A 434 -28.05 -13.51 -0.88
C TYR A 434 -26.73 -14.24 -0.63
N VAL A 435 -26.80 -15.37 0.09
CA VAL A 435 -25.64 -16.17 0.43
C VAL A 435 -25.87 -17.64 0.08
N LYS A 436 -24.82 -18.35 -0.30
CA LYS A 436 -24.87 -19.79 -0.57
C LYS A 436 -25.12 -20.56 0.71
N SER A 437 -24.35 -20.29 1.75
CA SER A 437 -24.53 -20.89 3.08
C SER A 437 -24.27 -19.89 4.20
N LEU A 438 -24.91 -20.15 5.33
CA LEU A 438 -24.76 -19.36 6.56
C LEU A 438 -24.64 -20.32 7.75
N THR A 439 -23.49 -20.34 8.38
CA THR A 439 -23.26 -21.01 9.67
C THR A 439 -23.29 -19.97 10.79
N ASN A 440 -24.28 -20.05 11.68
CA ASN A 440 -24.39 -19.17 12.82
C ASN A 440 -24.35 -19.98 14.12
N GLU A 441 -23.36 -19.70 14.98
CA GLU A 441 -23.23 -20.36 16.28
C GLU A 441 -24.27 -19.88 17.31
N ASP A 442 -24.88 -18.68 17.09
CA ASP A 442 -26.10 -18.31 17.81
C ASP A 442 -27.31 -19.00 17.19
N THR A 443 -27.74 -20.09 17.79
CA THR A 443 -28.89 -20.90 17.31
C THR A 443 -30.21 -20.16 17.40
N THR A 444 -30.30 -19.05 18.13
CA THR A 444 -31.48 -18.19 18.20
C THR A 444 -31.58 -17.23 17.01
N GLY A 445 -30.43 -16.95 16.34
CA GLY A 445 -30.32 -16.00 15.26
C GLY A 445 -30.48 -14.54 15.71
N SER A 446 -30.43 -14.26 17.01
CA SER A 446 -30.62 -12.91 17.56
C SER A 446 -29.50 -11.94 17.21
N ASN A 447 -28.34 -12.46 16.79
CA ASN A 447 -27.18 -11.72 16.34
C ASN A 447 -27.24 -11.30 14.86
N ILE A 448 -28.32 -11.63 14.14
CA ILE A 448 -28.55 -11.19 12.75
C ILE A 448 -29.72 -10.22 12.72
N HIS A 449 -29.44 -8.97 12.41
CA HIS A 449 -30.42 -7.87 12.37
C HIS A 449 -30.82 -7.57 10.93
N LEU A 450 -32.01 -8.00 10.55
CA LEU A 450 -32.51 -7.89 9.17
C LEU A 450 -32.84 -6.45 8.75
N ASN A 451 -33.18 -5.56 9.67
CA ASN A 451 -33.56 -4.15 9.40
C ASN A 451 -34.64 -3.97 8.29
N GLY A 452 -35.55 -4.95 8.14
CA GLY A 452 -36.58 -4.91 7.09
C GLY A 452 -36.11 -5.43 5.73
N TYR A 453 -34.85 -5.83 5.58
CA TYR A 453 -34.32 -6.45 4.37
C TYR A 453 -34.47 -7.97 4.39
N LYS A 454 -34.27 -8.60 3.24
CA LYS A 454 -34.34 -10.04 3.08
C LYS A 454 -32.95 -10.67 3.20
N LEU A 455 -32.89 -11.79 3.91
CA LEU A 455 -31.72 -12.69 3.88
C LEU A 455 -32.17 -14.01 3.23
N VAL A 456 -31.57 -14.35 2.11
CA VAL A 456 -31.79 -15.60 1.39
C VAL A 456 -30.56 -16.47 1.50
N VAL A 457 -30.74 -17.69 2.01
CA VAL A 457 -29.70 -18.72 2.14
C VAL A 457 -30.08 -19.88 1.22
N ALA A 458 -29.24 -20.15 0.20
CA ALA A 458 -29.58 -21.11 -0.86
C ALA A 458 -29.52 -22.58 -0.40
N ASP A 459 -28.70 -22.93 0.57
CA ASP A 459 -28.48 -24.31 1.08
C ASP A 459 -29.37 -24.62 2.31
N LYS A 460 -30.54 -23.96 2.44
CA LYS A 460 -31.54 -24.25 3.48
C LYS A 460 -32.72 -25.02 2.91
#